data_da166f4002f2191941f3394155339d4e
#
_entry.id   da166f4002f2191941f3394155339d4e
#
_cell.length_a   1.000
_cell.length_b   1.000
_cell.length_c   1.000
_cell.angle_alpha   90.00
_cell.angle_beta   90.00
_cell.angle_gamma   90.00
#
_symmetry.space_group_name_H-M   'P 1'
#
loop_
_entity.id
_entity.type
_entity.pdbx_description
1 polymer ?
#
loop_
_entity_poly.entity_id
_entity_poly.type
_entity_poly.pdbx_seq_one_letter_code
_entity_poly.pdbx_strand_id
1 'polypeptide(L)'
;MRRLSFIVMCSLVSLLGACATPASMRLHTLLQADGSGLPAAPKLVIALAAVTLPVQVDQPQWLLRQADGSLLTLEQERWAAPLRDEFRAALLQGLAVTAGAIEQRQASAEPTWRVQVDVTQFESQAGVHATLEALWFLAPARTAQTTSVTCATRLREPVAEGALALAAGHARNVRALATQIARALQARQAGQAFDCR
;
A
#
# COMPACT_ATOMS: atom_id res chain seq x y z
N MET A 1 -59.76 26.33 -19.51
CA MET A 1 -59.10 26.09 -18.23
C MET A 1 -58.59 24.65 -18.08
N ARG A 2 -59.36 23.60 -18.40
CA ARG A 2 -58.89 22.18 -18.27
C ARG A 2 -57.67 21.82 -19.11
N ARG A 3 -57.46 22.38 -20.30
CA ARG A 3 -56.31 22.08 -21.16
C ARG A 3 -55.00 22.73 -20.65
N LEU A 4 -55.08 23.88 -20.05
CA LEU A 4 -53.90 24.55 -19.46
C LEU A 4 -53.39 23.80 -18.22
N SER A 5 -54.27 23.25 -17.42
CA SER A 5 -53.89 22.41 -16.25
C SER A 5 -53.16 21.13 -16.63
N PHE A 6 -53.56 20.52 -17.76
CA PHE A 6 -52.89 19.28 -18.25
C PHE A 6 -51.47 19.54 -18.74
N ILE A 7 -51.20 20.68 -19.39
CA ILE A 7 -49.87 21.05 -19.91
C ILE A 7 -48.93 21.38 -18.73
N VAL A 8 -49.41 22.09 -17.71
CA VAL A 8 -48.61 22.40 -16.53
C VAL A 8 -48.27 21.15 -15.70
N MET A 9 -49.23 20.19 -15.62
CA MET A 9 -48.95 18.92 -14.91
C MET A 9 -47.99 18.02 -15.67
N CYS A 10 -48.02 17.97 -17.02
CA CYS A 10 -47.04 17.23 -17.81
C CYS A 10 -45.64 17.82 -17.76
N SER A 11 -45.46 19.15 -17.69
CA SER A 11 -44.18 19.82 -17.54
C SER A 11 -43.56 19.60 -16.18
N LEU A 12 -44.38 19.45 -15.12
CA LEU A 12 -43.86 19.24 -13.74
C LEU A 12 -43.32 17.82 -13.55
N VAL A 13 -43.89 16.82 -14.27
CA VAL A 13 -43.41 15.42 -14.18
C VAL A 13 -42.09 15.22 -14.94
N SER A 14 -41.78 16.03 -15.93
CA SER A 14 -40.53 15.93 -16.72
C SER A 14 -39.30 16.44 -15.95
N LEU A 15 -39.48 17.20 -14.86
CA LEU A 15 -38.38 17.72 -14.01
C LEU A 15 -37.89 16.73 -12.94
N LEU A 16 -38.61 15.63 -12.71
CA LEU A 16 -38.24 14.61 -11.71
C LEU A 16 -37.29 13.52 -12.23
N GLY A 17 -36.93 13.55 -13.49
CA GLY A 17 -36.06 12.57 -14.15
C GLY A 17 -34.59 12.89 -14.17
N ALA A 18 -34.09 13.76 -13.29
CA ALA A 18 -32.65 13.91 -13.08
C ALA A 18 -32.12 12.63 -12.41
N CYS A 19 -31.91 11.56 -13.19
CA CYS A 19 -31.17 10.40 -12.74
C CYS A 19 -29.79 10.88 -12.31
N ALA A 20 -29.55 10.99 -11.02
CA ALA A 20 -28.22 11.14 -10.49
C ALA A 20 -27.42 9.92 -10.95
N THR A 21 -26.54 10.10 -11.94
CA THR A 21 -25.59 9.06 -12.34
C THR A 21 -24.80 8.68 -11.11
N PRO A 22 -24.82 7.42 -10.64
CA PRO A 22 -24.05 7.04 -9.46
C PRO A 22 -22.59 7.34 -9.75
N ALA A 23 -21.94 8.06 -8.84
CA ALA A 23 -20.51 8.34 -8.94
C ALA A 23 -19.76 7.00 -9.08
N SER A 24 -18.97 6.84 -10.13
CA SER A 24 -18.25 5.60 -10.38
C SER A 24 -17.20 5.39 -9.30
N MET A 25 -17.17 4.19 -8.70
CA MET A 25 -16.12 3.77 -7.80
C MET A 25 -14.78 3.68 -8.52
N ARG A 26 -13.73 4.22 -7.94
CA ARG A 26 -12.35 4.15 -8.44
C ARG A 26 -11.52 3.24 -7.54
N LEU A 27 -10.79 2.33 -8.18
CA LEU A 27 -9.91 1.41 -7.50
C LEU A 27 -8.45 1.83 -7.66
N HIS A 28 -7.70 1.77 -6.57
CA HIS A 28 -6.29 2.11 -6.51
C HIS A 28 -5.48 0.90 -6.05
N THR A 29 -4.23 0.83 -6.51
CA THR A 29 -3.31 -0.24 -6.11
C THR A 29 -1.97 0.35 -5.70
N LEU A 30 -1.27 -0.34 -4.80
CA LEU A 30 0.12 -0.08 -4.43
C LEU A 30 1.11 -0.77 -5.37
N LEU A 31 0.62 -1.70 -6.19
CA LEU A 31 1.44 -2.38 -7.18
C LEU A 31 1.83 -1.43 -8.31
N GLN A 32 3.01 -1.64 -8.85
CA GLN A 32 3.52 -0.85 -9.96
C GLN A 32 3.41 -1.63 -11.27
N ALA A 33 2.92 -0.97 -12.30
CA ALA A 33 2.66 -1.57 -13.60
C ALA A 33 3.95 -2.06 -14.32
N ASP A 34 5.08 -1.42 -14.03
CA ASP A 34 6.41 -1.75 -14.59
C ASP A 34 7.16 -2.83 -13.78
N GLY A 35 6.62 -3.24 -12.64
CA GLY A 35 7.19 -4.29 -11.80
C GLY A 35 6.77 -5.68 -12.28
N SER A 36 7.60 -6.41 -13.02
CA SER A 36 7.43 -7.85 -13.18
C SER A 36 7.52 -8.49 -11.79
N GLY A 37 6.45 -9.08 -11.29
CA GLY A 37 6.36 -9.57 -9.91
C GLY A 37 7.36 -10.66 -9.50
N LEU A 38 8.12 -11.24 -10.44
CA LEU A 38 9.09 -12.28 -10.15
C LEU A 38 10.45 -11.91 -10.76
N PRO A 39 11.56 -12.11 -10.02
CA PRO A 39 12.90 -11.94 -10.57
C PRO A 39 13.19 -13.02 -11.62
N ALA A 40 13.88 -12.64 -12.70
CA ALA A 40 14.29 -13.58 -13.75
C ALA A 40 15.16 -14.73 -13.21
N ALA A 41 15.95 -14.46 -12.17
CA ALA A 41 16.73 -15.44 -11.42
C ALA A 41 16.58 -15.17 -9.92
N PRO A 42 15.80 -15.98 -9.18
CA PRO A 42 15.69 -15.85 -7.75
C PRO A 42 17.05 -16.05 -7.07
N LYS A 43 17.43 -15.10 -6.21
CA LYS A 43 18.69 -15.13 -5.44
C LYS A 43 18.46 -15.51 -3.99
N LEU A 44 17.23 -15.37 -3.51
CA LEU A 44 16.92 -15.42 -2.10
C LEU A 44 15.49 -15.89 -1.89
N VAL A 45 15.28 -16.83 -0.96
CA VAL A 45 13.95 -17.25 -0.52
C VAL A 45 13.69 -16.67 0.84
N ILE A 46 12.58 -15.96 0.98
CA ILE A 46 12.16 -15.33 2.24
C ILE A 46 10.81 -15.88 2.72
N ALA A 47 10.63 -15.88 4.03
CA ALA A 47 9.31 -16.04 4.65
C ALA A 47 8.85 -14.66 5.12
N LEU A 48 7.90 -14.05 4.40
CA LEU A 48 7.27 -12.81 4.83
C LEU A 48 6.09 -13.14 5.75
N ALA A 49 6.19 -12.74 7.02
CA ALA A 49 5.08 -12.84 7.97
C ALA A 49 3.90 -11.96 7.53
N ALA A 50 2.76 -12.11 8.21
CA ALA A 50 1.63 -11.21 7.99
C ALA A 50 2.06 -9.75 8.28
N VAL A 51 1.77 -8.85 7.35
CA VAL A 51 1.94 -7.41 7.57
C VAL A 51 0.82 -6.94 8.48
N THR A 52 1.14 -6.14 9.49
CA THR A 52 0.13 -5.48 10.31
C THR A 52 -0.03 -4.02 9.89
N LEU A 53 -1.25 -3.50 9.99
CA LEU A 53 -1.61 -2.14 9.65
C LEU A 53 -2.42 -1.51 10.80
N PRO A 54 -2.39 -0.18 10.97
CA PRO A 54 -3.32 0.50 11.89
C PRO A 54 -4.77 0.19 11.50
N VAL A 55 -5.58 -0.17 12.50
CA VAL A 55 -6.99 -0.58 12.31
C VAL A 55 -7.80 0.45 11.54
N GLN A 56 -7.49 1.74 11.70
CA GLN A 56 -8.24 2.82 11.06
C GLN A 56 -8.13 2.79 9.53
N VAL A 57 -7.02 2.33 8.99
CA VAL A 57 -6.77 2.30 7.53
C VAL A 57 -6.96 0.90 6.93
N ASP A 58 -7.08 -0.14 7.76
CA ASP A 58 -7.29 -1.52 7.31
C ASP A 58 -8.78 -1.74 6.95
N GLN A 59 -9.28 -0.92 6.05
CA GLN A 59 -10.65 -0.91 5.55
C GLN A 59 -10.67 -0.65 4.03
N PRO A 60 -11.76 -1.01 3.31
CA PRO A 60 -11.82 -0.82 1.87
C PRO A 60 -11.79 0.64 1.43
N GLN A 61 -12.45 1.52 2.18
CA GLN A 61 -12.56 2.94 1.88
C GLN A 61 -11.27 3.67 2.22
N TRP A 62 -10.97 4.71 1.47
CA TRP A 62 -9.82 5.54 1.73
C TRP A 62 -10.09 6.57 2.82
N LEU A 63 -9.18 6.65 3.78
CA LEU A 63 -9.24 7.60 4.89
C LEU A 63 -8.22 8.73 4.64
N LEU A 64 -8.69 9.95 4.62
CA LEU A 64 -7.87 11.16 4.49
C LEU A 64 -7.80 11.93 5.80
N ARG A 65 -6.61 12.43 6.13
CA ARG A 65 -6.47 13.49 7.14
C ARG A 65 -6.66 14.85 6.50
N GLN A 66 -7.54 15.65 7.09
CA GLN A 66 -7.77 17.03 6.68
C GLN A 66 -6.82 17.99 7.41
N ALA A 67 -6.76 19.25 6.93
CA ALA A 67 -5.87 20.27 7.50
C ALA A 67 -6.23 20.64 8.96
N ASP A 68 -7.49 20.49 9.35
CA ASP A 68 -7.96 20.70 10.73
C ASP A 68 -7.71 19.50 11.65
N GLY A 69 -7.09 18.43 11.13
CA GLY A 69 -6.82 17.20 11.86
C GLY A 69 -7.98 16.19 11.85
N SER A 70 -9.14 16.52 11.29
CA SER A 70 -10.24 15.57 11.14
C SER A 70 -9.93 14.48 10.11
N LEU A 71 -10.72 13.40 10.15
CA LEU A 71 -10.61 12.30 9.18
C LEU A 71 -11.84 12.29 8.28
N LEU A 72 -11.60 12.18 6.98
CA LEU A 72 -12.62 12.07 5.94
C LEU A 72 -12.52 10.72 5.26
N THR A 73 -13.64 9.99 5.20
CA THR A 73 -13.73 8.76 4.41
C THR A 73 -14.16 9.08 2.98
N LEU A 74 -13.39 8.60 2.00
CA LEU A 74 -13.73 8.72 0.57
C LEU A 74 -14.52 7.47 0.14
N GLU A 75 -15.83 7.64 -0.03
CA GLU A 75 -16.72 6.51 -0.35
C GLU A 75 -16.52 5.95 -1.76
N GLN A 76 -16.02 6.78 -2.69
CA GLN A 76 -15.83 6.41 -4.10
C GLN A 76 -14.39 5.98 -4.43
N GLU A 77 -13.47 6.11 -3.50
CA GLU A 77 -12.07 5.73 -3.68
C GLU A 77 -11.76 4.52 -2.80
N ARG A 78 -11.28 3.44 -3.38
CA ARG A 78 -10.99 2.20 -2.67
C ARG A 78 -9.69 1.58 -3.12
N TRP A 79 -9.10 0.79 -2.26
CA TRP A 79 -8.04 -0.13 -2.64
C TRP A 79 -8.62 -1.27 -3.50
N ALA A 80 -7.84 -1.76 -4.47
CA ALA A 80 -8.25 -2.83 -5.38
C ALA A 80 -8.40 -4.19 -4.66
N ALA A 81 -7.65 -4.36 -3.56
CA ALA A 81 -7.75 -5.46 -2.61
C ALA A 81 -7.72 -4.91 -1.17
N PRO A 82 -7.93 -5.71 -0.12
CA PRO A 82 -7.68 -5.28 1.25
C PRO A 82 -6.29 -4.65 1.38
N LEU A 83 -6.18 -3.48 2.04
CA LEU A 83 -4.94 -2.70 2.06
C LEU A 83 -3.75 -3.52 2.57
N ARG A 84 -3.97 -4.43 3.49
CA ARG A 84 -2.95 -5.37 3.99
C ARG A 84 -2.37 -6.24 2.87
N ASP A 85 -3.22 -6.73 1.98
CA ASP A 85 -2.82 -7.57 0.84
C ASP A 85 -2.12 -6.74 -0.23
N GLU A 86 -2.63 -5.53 -0.53
CA GLU A 86 -1.97 -4.56 -1.40
C GLU A 86 -0.57 -4.22 -0.91
N PHE A 87 -0.43 -3.90 0.39
CA PHE A 87 0.85 -3.57 0.99
C PHE A 87 1.83 -4.75 0.92
N ARG A 88 1.35 -5.94 1.30
CA ARG A 88 2.14 -7.17 1.23
C ARG A 88 2.61 -7.47 -0.19
N ALA A 89 1.74 -7.37 -1.17
CA ALA A 89 2.06 -7.63 -2.57
C ALA A 89 3.07 -6.61 -3.11
N ALA A 90 2.88 -5.31 -2.82
CA ALA A 90 3.80 -4.26 -3.24
C ALA A 90 5.18 -4.37 -2.56
N LEU A 91 5.21 -4.77 -1.29
CA LEU A 91 6.47 -5.03 -0.58
C LEU A 91 7.23 -6.20 -1.21
N LEU A 92 6.56 -7.32 -1.50
CA LEU A 92 7.16 -8.47 -2.18
C LEU A 92 7.65 -8.10 -3.58
N GLN A 93 6.88 -7.33 -4.34
CA GLN A 93 7.30 -6.81 -5.64
C GLN A 93 8.60 -6.00 -5.54
N GLY A 94 8.68 -5.10 -4.57
CA GLY A 94 9.88 -4.30 -4.34
C GLY A 94 11.09 -5.14 -3.91
N LEU A 95 10.91 -6.15 -3.06
CA LEU A 95 11.96 -7.07 -2.65
C LEU A 95 12.43 -7.96 -3.80
N ALA A 96 11.51 -8.41 -4.68
CA ALA A 96 11.84 -9.17 -5.86
C ALA A 96 12.73 -8.37 -6.83
N VAL A 97 12.35 -7.12 -7.10
CA VAL A 97 13.10 -6.22 -8.01
C VAL A 97 14.47 -5.86 -7.44
N THR A 98 14.54 -5.53 -6.12
CA THR A 98 15.78 -4.97 -5.53
C THR A 98 16.76 -6.05 -5.07
N ALA A 99 16.27 -7.16 -4.50
CA ALA A 99 17.10 -8.22 -3.92
C ALA A 99 17.01 -9.56 -4.68
N GLY A 100 16.17 -9.68 -5.69
CA GLY A 100 15.88 -10.96 -6.32
C GLY A 100 15.20 -11.94 -5.35
N ALA A 101 14.48 -11.44 -4.36
CA ALA A 101 13.82 -12.24 -3.35
C ALA A 101 12.49 -12.81 -3.87
N ILE A 102 12.24 -14.09 -3.56
CA ILE A 102 10.92 -14.70 -3.76
C ILE A 102 10.39 -15.23 -2.44
N GLU A 103 9.09 -15.25 -2.31
CA GLU A 103 8.46 -15.80 -1.14
C GLU A 103 8.51 -17.34 -1.14
N GLN A 104 8.66 -17.95 0.03
CA GLN A 104 8.68 -19.41 0.20
C GLN A 104 7.50 -20.11 -0.47
N ARG A 105 6.30 -19.53 -0.45
CA ARG A 105 5.11 -20.09 -1.12
C ARG A 105 5.28 -20.25 -2.64
N GLN A 106 6.22 -19.51 -3.23
CA GLN A 106 6.54 -19.53 -4.66
C GLN A 106 7.79 -20.34 -4.99
N ALA A 107 8.43 -20.91 -3.97
CA ALA A 107 9.68 -21.65 -4.11
C ALA A 107 9.55 -23.03 -3.46
N SER A 108 10.21 -24.03 -4.07
CA SER A 108 10.38 -25.35 -3.46
C SER A 108 11.46 -25.39 -2.37
N ALA A 109 12.21 -24.29 -2.20
CA ALA A 109 13.32 -24.19 -1.26
C ALA A 109 12.85 -23.62 0.09
N GLU A 110 13.51 -24.02 1.15
CA GLU A 110 13.31 -23.47 2.48
C GLU A 110 13.75 -22.00 2.54
N PRO A 111 13.06 -21.14 3.31
CA PRO A 111 13.44 -19.76 3.43
C PRO A 111 14.78 -19.62 4.15
N THR A 112 15.58 -18.67 3.72
CA THR A 112 16.82 -18.31 4.40
C THR A 112 16.62 -17.21 5.43
N TRP A 113 15.62 -16.34 5.20
CA TRP A 113 15.29 -15.21 6.07
C TRP A 113 13.80 -15.13 6.37
N ARG A 114 13.49 -14.69 7.57
CA ARG A 114 12.15 -14.27 7.99
C ARG A 114 12.10 -12.75 8.02
N VAL A 115 11.09 -12.17 7.40
CA VAL A 115 10.82 -10.74 7.37
C VAL A 115 9.47 -10.50 8.03
N GLN A 116 9.41 -9.56 8.96
CA GLN A 116 8.18 -9.09 9.58
C GLN A 116 8.11 -7.57 9.43
N VAL A 117 6.94 -7.04 9.15
CA VAL A 117 6.70 -5.60 9.01
C VAL A 117 5.45 -5.24 9.80
N ASP A 118 5.60 -4.29 10.69
CA ASP A 118 4.56 -3.73 11.52
C ASP A 118 4.41 -2.24 11.19
N VAL A 119 3.39 -1.90 10.40
CA VAL A 119 3.11 -0.53 9.99
C VAL A 119 2.41 0.18 11.13
N THR A 120 3.05 1.20 11.68
CA THR A 120 2.53 2.00 12.80
C THR A 120 1.79 3.24 12.34
N GLN A 121 2.10 3.75 11.13
CA GLN A 121 1.38 4.85 10.51
C GLN A 121 1.28 4.66 9.00
N PHE A 122 0.07 4.85 8.46
CA PHE A 122 -0.20 4.90 7.03
C PHE A 122 -1.22 6.02 6.81
N GLU A 123 -0.74 7.20 6.47
CA GLU A 123 -1.57 8.41 6.48
C GLU A 123 -1.56 9.12 5.13
N SER A 124 -2.72 9.56 4.71
CA SER A 124 -2.98 10.26 3.46
C SER A 124 -3.45 11.68 3.76
N GLN A 125 -2.72 12.69 3.28
CA GLN A 125 -3.12 14.10 3.32
C GLN A 125 -2.99 14.66 1.91
N ALA A 126 -4.13 14.84 1.22
CA ALA A 126 -4.16 15.30 -0.17
C ALA A 126 -3.49 16.66 -0.35
N GLY A 127 -2.73 16.84 -1.45
CA GLY A 127 -1.98 18.06 -1.72
C GLY A 127 -0.79 18.31 -0.79
N VAL A 128 -0.53 17.40 0.16
CA VAL A 128 0.55 17.59 1.14
C VAL A 128 1.51 16.39 1.13
N HIS A 129 1.09 15.24 1.62
CA HIS A 129 1.96 14.07 1.71
C HIS A 129 1.21 12.74 1.91
N ALA A 130 1.89 11.67 1.53
CA ALA A 130 1.64 10.31 1.99
C ALA A 130 2.72 9.93 3.01
N THR A 131 2.31 9.44 4.19
CA THR A 131 3.25 9.03 5.26
C THR A 131 3.17 7.53 5.49
N LEU A 132 4.33 6.91 5.67
CA LEU A 132 4.49 5.53 6.09
C LEU A 132 5.50 5.47 7.23
N GLU A 133 5.09 4.95 8.39
CA GLU A 133 6.00 4.56 9.47
C GLU A 133 5.85 3.07 9.73
N ALA A 134 6.96 2.37 9.88
CA ALA A 134 6.97 0.94 10.13
C ALA A 134 8.14 0.52 11.00
N LEU A 135 7.89 -0.44 11.88
CA LEU A 135 8.90 -1.27 12.50
C LEU A 135 9.04 -2.52 11.64
N TRP A 136 10.27 -2.93 11.35
CA TRP A 136 10.49 -4.18 10.64
C TRP A 136 11.63 -4.98 11.24
N PHE A 137 11.47 -6.27 11.13
CA PHE A 137 12.36 -7.25 11.72
C PHE A 137 12.84 -8.22 10.65
N LEU A 138 14.13 -8.54 10.71
CA LEU A 138 14.78 -9.49 9.84
C LEU A 138 15.58 -10.49 10.69
N ALA A 139 15.26 -11.76 10.55
CA ALA A 139 15.96 -12.84 11.24
C ALA A 139 16.31 -13.99 10.29
N PRO A 140 17.44 -14.68 10.53
CA PRO A 140 17.74 -15.93 9.83
C PRO A 140 16.66 -16.96 10.15
N ALA A 141 16.27 -17.75 9.13
CA ALA A 141 15.22 -18.75 9.32
C ALA A 141 15.72 -20.01 10.06
N ARG A 142 17.02 -20.32 9.97
CA ARG A 142 17.57 -21.63 10.39
C ARG A 142 18.80 -21.58 11.31
N THR A 143 19.48 -20.47 11.50
CA THR A 143 20.73 -20.45 12.29
C THR A 143 20.72 -19.36 13.36
N ALA A 144 21.19 -19.73 14.56
CA ALA A 144 21.38 -18.78 15.66
C ALA A 144 22.65 -17.91 15.53
N GLN A 145 23.49 -18.15 14.51
CA GLN A 145 24.80 -17.49 14.37
C GLN A 145 24.75 -16.12 13.68
N THR A 146 23.66 -15.80 12.99
CA THR A 146 23.49 -14.50 12.33
C THR A 146 22.58 -13.61 13.16
N THR A 147 23.05 -12.41 13.50
CA THR A 147 22.29 -11.44 14.30
C THR A 147 21.08 -10.94 13.54
N SER A 148 19.93 -10.90 14.20
CA SER A 148 18.72 -10.26 13.69
C SER A 148 18.92 -8.75 13.55
N VAL A 149 18.08 -8.14 12.70
CA VAL A 149 18.01 -6.68 12.51
C VAL A 149 16.61 -6.23 12.89
N THR A 150 16.52 -5.15 13.66
CA THR A 150 15.27 -4.47 13.95
C THR A 150 15.44 -3.00 13.62
N CYS A 151 14.61 -2.46 12.73
CA CYS A 151 14.71 -1.07 12.31
C CYS A 151 13.34 -0.39 12.38
N ALA A 152 13.37 0.91 12.64
CA ALA A 152 12.24 1.81 12.42
C ALA A 152 12.47 2.61 11.14
N THR A 153 11.48 2.67 10.30
CA THR A 153 11.49 3.46 9.07
C THR A 153 10.40 4.51 9.11
N ARG A 154 10.72 5.74 8.75
CA ARG A 154 9.78 6.82 8.58
C ARG A 154 9.97 7.43 7.21
N LEU A 155 8.90 7.42 6.40
CA LEU A 155 8.87 7.91 5.03
C LEU A 155 7.73 8.91 4.88
N ARG A 156 8.01 10.01 4.22
CA ARG A 156 7.04 11.06 3.97
C ARG A 156 7.23 11.57 2.54
N GLU A 157 6.31 11.20 1.69
CA GLU A 157 6.36 11.50 0.27
C GLU A 157 5.45 12.68 -0.06
N PRO A 158 5.96 13.81 -0.56
CA PRO A 158 5.13 14.90 -1.04
C PRO A 158 4.23 14.43 -2.20
N VAL A 159 2.97 14.83 -2.19
CA VAL A 159 2.00 14.45 -3.21
C VAL A 159 1.16 15.65 -3.66
N ALA A 160 0.72 15.61 -4.92
CA ALA A 160 -0.28 16.54 -5.43
C ALA A 160 -1.68 16.18 -4.88
N GLU A 161 -2.66 17.01 -5.22
CA GLU A 161 -4.06 16.77 -4.89
C GLU A 161 -4.61 15.49 -5.55
N GLY A 162 -5.56 14.87 -4.88
CA GLY A 162 -6.35 13.74 -5.38
C GLY A 162 -5.82 12.37 -5.01
N ALA A 163 -6.74 11.39 -5.04
CA ALA A 163 -6.49 10.03 -4.61
C ALA A 163 -5.42 9.30 -5.45
N LEU A 164 -5.34 9.59 -6.76
CA LEU A 164 -4.32 9.00 -7.63
C LEU A 164 -2.90 9.41 -7.22
N ALA A 165 -2.69 10.68 -6.87
CA ALA A 165 -1.40 11.19 -6.41
C ALA A 165 -1.02 10.58 -5.06
N LEU A 166 -1.99 10.41 -4.15
CA LEU A 166 -1.81 9.73 -2.88
C LEU A 166 -1.43 8.25 -3.08
N ALA A 167 -2.13 7.52 -3.96
CA ALA A 167 -1.81 6.13 -4.27
C ALA A 167 -0.37 5.98 -4.75
N ALA A 168 0.05 6.85 -5.69
CA ALA A 168 1.41 6.88 -6.19
C ALA A 168 2.43 7.19 -5.10
N GLY A 169 2.12 8.13 -4.18
CA GLY A 169 2.95 8.47 -3.03
C GLY A 169 3.14 7.28 -2.08
N HIS A 170 2.05 6.62 -1.73
CA HIS A 170 2.11 5.40 -0.90
C HIS A 170 2.89 4.28 -1.58
N ALA A 171 2.70 4.06 -2.88
CA ALA A 171 3.45 3.07 -3.64
C ALA A 171 4.97 3.35 -3.61
N ARG A 172 5.38 4.64 -3.71
CA ARG A 172 6.79 5.04 -3.55
C ARG A 172 7.32 4.77 -2.14
N ASN A 173 6.54 5.05 -1.11
CA ASN A 173 6.90 4.76 0.27
C ASN A 173 7.11 3.25 0.50
N VAL A 174 6.18 2.40 0.03
CA VAL A 174 6.33 0.94 0.18
C VAL A 174 7.56 0.43 -0.57
N ARG A 175 7.85 0.97 -1.77
CA ARG A 175 9.07 0.64 -2.52
C ARG A 175 10.33 1.07 -1.78
N ALA A 176 10.34 2.25 -1.17
CA ALA A 176 11.48 2.73 -0.38
C ALA A 176 11.72 1.84 0.85
N LEU A 177 10.66 1.41 1.55
CA LEU A 177 10.74 0.43 2.63
C LEU A 177 11.31 -0.90 2.13
N ALA A 178 10.79 -1.42 1.00
CA ALA A 178 11.32 -2.65 0.39
C ALA A 178 12.81 -2.53 0.06
N THR A 179 13.25 -1.37 -0.43
CA THR A 179 14.67 -1.11 -0.73
C THR A 179 15.53 -1.13 0.53
N GLN A 180 15.07 -0.59 1.65
CA GLN A 180 15.80 -0.65 2.93
C GLN A 180 15.93 -2.09 3.42
N ILE A 181 14.83 -2.85 3.42
CA ILE A 181 14.84 -4.27 3.79
C ILE A 181 15.75 -5.08 2.87
N ALA A 182 15.72 -4.83 1.56
CA ALA A 182 16.58 -5.49 0.58
C ALA A 182 18.07 -5.24 0.84
N ARG A 183 18.45 -4.01 1.18
CA ARG A 183 19.83 -3.67 1.57
C ARG A 183 20.28 -4.42 2.83
N ALA A 184 19.39 -4.52 3.83
CA ALA A 184 19.68 -5.28 5.04
C ALA A 184 19.87 -6.78 4.74
N LEU A 185 19.00 -7.36 3.90
CA LEU A 185 19.13 -8.75 3.44
C LEU A 185 20.47 -9.00 2.75
N GLN A 186 20.85 -8.12 1.81
CA GLN A 186 22.11 -8.23 1.07
C GLN A 186 23.34 -8.09 1.99
N ALA A 187 23.33 -7.11 2.90
CA ALA A 187 24.41 -6.93 3.88
C ALA A 187 24.56 -8.17 4.78
N ARG A 188 23.45 -8.71 5.27
CA ARG A 188 23.47 -9.90 6.12
C ARG A 188 23.90 -11.17 5.39
N GLN A 189 23.54 -11.31 4.12
CA GLN A 189 24.05 -12.40 3.30
C GLN A 189 25.56 -12.32 3.08
N ALA A 190 26.10 -11.11 2.97
CA ALA A 190 27.54 -10.86 2.86
C ALA A 190 28.29 -10.92 4.22
N GLY A 191 27.62 -11.28 5.32
CA GLY A 191 28.20 -11.29 6.65
C GLY A 191 28.52 -9.91 7.23
N GLN A 192 27.96 -8.84 6.64
CA GLN A 192 28.23 -7.47 7.04
C GLN A 192 27.21 -6.98 8.08
N ALA A 193 27.62 -6.04 8.92
CA ALA A 193 26.73 -5.30 9.78
C ALA A 193 25.80 -4.41 8.93
N PHE A 194 24.57 -4.17 9.41
CA PHE A 194 23.63 -3.25 8.79
C PHE A 194 23.18 -2.22 9.82
N ASP A 195 23.26 -0.94 9.45
CA ASP A 195 22.73 0.19 10.21
C ASP A 195 21.43 0.65 9.55
N CYS A 196 20.42 0.93 10.37
CA CYS A 196 19.08 1.35 9.96
C CYS A 196 19.00 2.80 9.43
N ARG A 197 20.12 3.48 9.22
CA ARG A 197 20.17 4.87 8.73
C ARG A 197 20.09 4.97 7.22
#